data_b184b904921ed3d831d049096ec98771
#
_entry.id   b184b904921ed3d831d049096ec98771
#
_cell.length_a   1.000
_cell.length_b   1.000
_cell.length_c   1.000
_cell.angle_alpha   90.00
_cell.angle_beta   90.00
_cell.angle_gamma   90.00
#
_symmetry.space_group_name_H-M   'P 1'
#
loop_
_entity.id
_entity.type
_entity.pdbx_description
1 polymer ?
#
loop_
_entity_poly.entity_id
_entity_poly.type
_entity_poly.pdbx_seq_one_letter_code
_entity_poly.pdbx_strand_id
1 'polypeptide(L)'
;MTADSRVFGQTRGMGELIELEDKETVLAPFGTELAALGRERPEIVGLTADMGRYSDILPFRDEHPDRFFNVGMAEQNLVATAAGLAKVGKIAYCTTYSVFVTRRAYDFVAIACAHSRAEVKIFAGMPGLMNGYGATHQATEDLNMMRGIADLTIIDPCDAVELRQVVRAVADILGTVYVRLLRGHVPVELPDHYEFIPGKAAQLRRGDGSVGVIEIGRASCRERV
;
A
#
# COMPACT_ATOMS: atom_id res chain seq x y z
N MET A 1 -4.57 -19.38 -27.85
CA MET A 1 -5.39 -18.96 -26.72
C MET A 1 -4.64 -17.84 -26.05
N THR A 2 -4.94 -16.60 -26.39
CA THR A 2 -4.38 -15.42 -25.75
C THR A 2 -4.94 -15.35 -24.34
N ALA A 3 -4.08 -15.47 -23.34
CA ALA A 3 -4.46 -15.28 -21.94
C ALA A 3 -5.05 -13.88 -21.78
N ASP A 4 -6.33 -13.82 -21.40
CA ASP A 4 -7.02 -12.56 -21.16
C ASP A 4 -6.33 -11.81 -20.02
N SER A 5 -5.58 -10.78 -20.36
CA SER A 5 -4.82 -9.94 -19.42
C SER A 5 -5.70 -9.26 -18.36
N ARG A 6 -7.02 -9.29 -18.55
CA ARG A 6 -8.04 -8.75 -17.64
C ARG A 6 -8.23 -9.58 -16.34
N VAL A 7 -7.60 -10.75 -16.23
CA VAL A 7 -7.80 -11.68 -15.09
C VAL A 7 -6.83 -11.42 -13.92
N PHE A 8 -5.73 -10.70 -14.15
CA PHE A 8 -4.79 -10.38 -13.10
C PHE A 8 -5.19 -9.08 -12.38
N GLY A 9 -5.67 -9.22 -11.16
CA GLY A 9 -6.03 -8.09 -10.29
C GLY A 9 -7.52 -7.93 -10.01
N GLN A 10 -8.37 -8.72 -10.67
CA GLN A 10 -9.82 -8.66 -10.46
C GLN A 10 -10.35 -10.06 -10.14
N THR A 11 -10.79 -10.27 -8.91
CA THR A 11 -11.56 -11.48 -8.58
C THR A 11 -12.97 -11.33 -9.16
N ARG A 12 -13.36 -12.22 -10.05
CA ARG A 12 -14.77 -12.36 -10.49
C ARG A 12 -15.63 -12.57 -9.24
N GLY A 13 -16.64 -11.76 -9.08
CA GLY A 13 -17.55 -11.79 -7.92
C GLY A 13 -17.73 -10.43 -7.25
N MET A 14 -17.06 -9.43 -7.71
CA MET A 14 -17.08 -8.07 -7.17
C MET A 14 -17.84 -7.11 -8.08
N GLY A 15 -19.14 -7.31 -8.27
CA GLY A 15 -19.94 -6.38 -9.06
C GLY A 15 -19.38 -6.08 -10.46
N GLU A 16 -20.10 -5.39 -11.29
CA GLU A 16 -19.60 -4.93 -12.58
C GLU A 16 -18.31 -4.14 -12.36
N LEU A 17 -17.25 -4.60 -13.01
CA LEU A 17 -15.97 -3.91 -13.06
C LEU A 17 -16.23 -2.50 -13.61
N ILE A 18 -15.87 -1.50 -12.86
CA ILE A 18 -15.76 -0.16 -13.43
C ILE A 18 -14.69 -0.30 -14.51
N GLU A 19 -15.10 -0.32 -15.77
CA GLU A 19 -14.19 -0.31 -16.90
C GLU A 19 -13.32 0.93 -16.75
N LEU A 20 -12.02 0.72 -16.65
CA LEU A 20 -11.04 1.79 -16.76
C LEU A 20 -10.91 2.10 -18.26
N GLU A 21 -12.00 2.65 -18.82
CA GLU A 21 -12.04 3.01 -20.21
C GLU A 21 -10.86 3.94 -20.52
N ASP A 22 -9.99 3.49 -21.42
CA ASP A 22 -8.91 4.26 -22.05
C ASP A 22 -7.91 4.99 -21.12
N LYS A 23 -7.73 4.53 -19.88
CA LYS A 23 -6.72 5.07 -18.98
C LYS A 23 -5.43 4.28 -19.03
N GLU A 24 -4.32 4.99 -19.09
CA GLU A 24 -3.01 4.38 -18.85
C GLU A 24 -2.96 3.78 -17.44
N THR A 25 -2.45 2.55 -17.34
CA THR A 25 -2.31 1.85 -16.07
C THR A 25 -0.93 1.22 -15.93
N VAL A 26 -0.46 1.13 -14.70
CA VAL A 26 0.76 0.39 -14.35
C VAL A 26 0.38 -0.87 -13.59
N LEU A 27 0.89 -2.02 -14.03
CA LEU A 27 0.66 -3.28 -13.35
C LEU A 27 1.59 -3.43 -12.14
N ALA A 28 1.00 -3.73 -10.98
CA ALA A 28 1.70 -4.02 -9.74
C ALA A 28 2.81 -2.98 -9.40
N PRO A 29 2.52 -1.66 -9.40
CA PRO A 29 3.53 -0.64 -9.22
C PRO A 29 4.28 -0.77 -7.89
N PHE A 30 3.62 -1.24 -6.83
CA PHE A 30 4.23 -1.50 -5.53
C PHE A 30 5.35 -2.55 -5.61
N GLY A 31 5.03 -3.76 -6.08
CA GLY A 31 5.97 -4.87 -6.07
C GLY A 31 7.13 -4.66 -7.04
N THR A 32 6.84 -4.06 -8.18
CA THR A 32 7.86 -3.73 -9.19
C THR A 32 8.85 -2.69 -8.67
N GLU A 33 8.34 -1.64 -8.02
CA GLU A 33 9.20 -0.60 -7.45
C GLU A 33 9.96 -1.09 -6.22
N LEU A 34 9.34 -1.93 -5.39
CA LEU A 34 10.02 -2.56 -4.24
C LEU A 34 11.14 -3.49 -4.69
N ALA A 35 10.95 -4.26 -5.76
CA ALA A 35 11.99 -5.09 -6.34
C ALA A 35 13.18 -4.24 -6.82
N ALA A 36 12.90 -3.13 -7.51
CA ALA A 36 13.94 -2.19 -7.93
C ALA A 36 14.69 -1.59 -6.73
N LEU A 37 13.98 -1.13 -5.73
CA LEU A 37 14.57 -0.57 -4.51
C LEU A 37 15.39 -1.63 -3.74
N GLY A 38 14.95 -2.88 -3.76
CA GLY A 38 15.67 -4.00 -3.15
C GLY A 38 17.05 -4.29 -3.77
N ARG A 39 17.28 -3.93 -5.05
CA ARG A 39 18.62 -3.98 -5.68
C ARG A 39 19.57 -2.93 -5.10
N GLU A 40 19.04 -1.78 -4.76
CA GLU A 40 19.79 -0.65 -4.25
C GLU A 40 20.05 -0.75 -2.74
N ARG A 41 19.12 -1.39 -2.01
CA ARG A 41 19.09 -1.42 -0.55
C ARG A 41 18.97 -2.86 -0.03
N PRO A 42 20.09 -3.52 0.29
CA PRO A 42 20.11 -4.94 0.73
C PRO A 42 19.51 -5.16 2.12
N GLU A 43 19.29 -4.11 2.91
CA GLU A 43 18.63 -4.18 4.20
C GLU A 43 17.11 -4.35 4.09
N ILE A 44 16.51 -4.10 2.92
CA ILE A 44 15.08 -4.27 2.69
C ILE A 44 14.71 -5.75 2.65
N VAL A 45 13.66 -6.10 3.38
CA VAL A 45 13.03 -7.43 3.38
C VAL A 45 11.53 -7.28 3.09
N GLY A 46 10.98 -8.26 2.38
CA GLY A 46 9.55 -8.32 2.03
C GLY A 46 8.84 -9.44 2.80
N LEU A 47 7.66 -9.14 3.35
CA LEU A 47 6.85 -10.12 4.08
C LEU A 47 5.39 -10.11 3.63
N THR A 48 4.73 -11.27 3.71
CA THR A 48 3.29 -11.38 3.48
C THR A 48 2.64 -12.44 4.37
N ALA A 49 1.34 -12.27 4.63
CA ALA A 49 0.51 -13.25 5.33
C ALA A 49 -0.31 -14.08 4.32
N ASP A 50 0.38 -14.84 3.46
CA ASP A 50 -0.19 -15.65 2.37
C ASP A 50 -1.03 -14.87 1.36
N MET A 51 -0.80 -13.56 1.27
CA MET A 51 -1.51 -12.63 0.41
C MET A 51 -0.64 -12.08 -0.74
N GLY A 52 0.53 -12.69 -1.00
CA GLY A 52 1.52 -12.14 -1.92
C GLY A 52 0.99 -11.85 -3.32
N ARG A 53 0.15 -12.74 -3.88
CA ARG A 53 -0.50 -12.55 -5.18
C ARG A 53 -1.56 -11.43 -5.14
N TYR A 54 -2.21 -11.25 -4.00
CA TYR A 54 -3.31 -10.32 -3.82
C TYR A 54 -2.88 -8.94 -3.32
N SER A 55 -1.59 -8.77 -3.03
CA SER A 55 -0.98 -7.53 -2.58
C SER A 55 0.21 -7.10 -3.43
N ASP A 56 0.39 -7.74 -4.59
CA ASP A 56 1.37 -7.42 -5.64
C ASP A 56 2.85 -7.42 -5.19
N ILE A 57 3.20 -8.11 -4.09
CA ILE A 57 4.60 -8.17 -3.61
C ILE A 57 5.45 -9.22 -4.34
N LEU A 58 4.84 -10.05 -5.19
CA LEU A 58 5.56 -11.16 -5.85
C LEU A 58 6.74 -10.73 -6.73
N PRO A 59 6.75 -9.58 -7.43
CA PRO A 59 7.95 -9.11 -8.13
C PRO A 59 9.18 -9.02 -7.21
N PHE A 60 9.00 -8.57 -5.97
CA PHE A 60 10.09 -8.56 -4.98
C PHE A 60 10.55 -9.97 -4.61
N ARG A 61 9.62 -10.91 -4.38
CA ARG A 61 9.95 -12.30 -4.09
C ARG A 61 10.77 -12.93 -5.22
N ASP A 62 10.35 -12.71 -6.46
CA ASP A 62 10.95 -13.37 -7.62
C ASP A 62 12.38 -12.88 -7.88
N GLU A 63 12.66 -11.64 -7.49
CA GLU A 63 13.98 -11.05 -7.63
C GLU A 63 14.87 -11.23 -6.37
N HIS A 64 14.26 -11.26 -5.19
CA HIS A 64 14.95 -11.33 -3.90
C HIS A 64 14.42 -12.46 -3.01
N PRO A 65 14.45 -13.74 -3.45
CA PRO A 65 13.84 -14.86 -2.73
C PRO A 65 14.41 -15.05 -1.31
N ASP A 66 15.70 -14.76 -1.12
CA ASP A 66 16.38 -14.91 0.19
C ASP A 66 15.98 -13.83 1.21
N ARG A 67 15.25 -12.80 0.78
CA ARG A 67 14.78 -11.69 1.59
C ARG A 67 13.26 -11.58 1.61
N PHE A 68 12.58 -12.64 1.19
CA PHE A 68 11.12 -12.70 1.18
C PHE A 68 10.62 -13.78 2.14
N PHE A 69 9.62 -13.42 2.96
CA PHE A 69 9.04 -14.29 3.97
C PHE A 69 7.53 -14.36 3.85
N ASN A 70 6.98 -15.55 3.68
CA ASN A 70 5.55 -15.81 3.79
C ASN A 70 5.29 -16.50 5.15
N VAL A 71 4.58 -15.83 6.04
CA VAL A 71 4.31 -16.30 7.40
C VAL A 71 2.98 -17.04 7.54
N GLY A 72 2.28 -17.30 6.43
CA GLY A 72 0.94 -17.86 6.41
C GLY A 72 -0.13 -16.83 6.77
N MET A 73 -1.41 -17.25 6.80
CA MET A 73 -2.55 -16.37 7.14
C MET A 73 -2.57 -16.03 8.64
N ALA A 74 -1.56 -15.28 9.08
CA ALA A 74 -1.30 -14.94 10.48
C ALA A 74 -0.82 -13.50 10.59
N GLU A 75 -1.71 -12.53 10.50
CA GLU A 75 -1.39 -11.11 10.42
C GLU A 75 -0.67 -10.58 11.66
N GLN A 76 -1.00 -11.11 12.82
CA GLN A 76 -0.27 -10.80 14.07
C GLN A 76 1.20 -11.24 13.98
N ASN A 77 1.43 -12.48 13.49
CA ASN A 77 2.77 -12.99 13.26
C ASN A 77 3.51 -12.19 12.16
N LEU A 78 2.81 -11.78 11.11
CA LEU A 78 3.36 -10.92 10.07
C LEU A 78 3.97 -9.64 10.66
N VAL A 79 3.16 -8.92 11.45
CA VAL A 79 3.57 -7.64 12.04
C VAL A 79 4.66 -7.85 13.09
N ALA A 80 4.53 -8.87 13.95
CA ALA A 80 5.55 -9.19 14.96
C ALA A 80 6.90 -9.58 14.32
N THR A 81 6.86 -10.39 13.25
CA THR A 81 8.07 -10.77 12.50
C THR A 81 8.72 -9.57 11.84
N ALA A 82 7.93 -8.69 11.21
CA ALA A 82 8.42 -7.46 10.62
C ALA A 82 9.10 -6.56 11.67
N ALA A 83 8.48 -6.40 12.84
CA ALA A 83 9.06 -5.65 13.96
C ALA A 83 10.37 -6.27 14.46
N GLY A 84 10.43 -7.61 14.57
CA GLY A 84 11.64 -8.35 14.94
C GLY A 84 12.78 -8.15 13.96
N LEU A 85 12.51 -8.22 12.65
CA LEU A 85 13.50 -7.95 11.60
C LEU A 85 13.99 -6.51 11.63
N ALA A 86 13.11 -5.55 11.92
CA ALA A 86 13.49 -4.16 12.09
C ALA A 86 14.46 -3.96 13.27
N LYS A 87 14.30 -4.70 14.37
CA LYS A 87 15.21 -4.65 15.51
C LYS A 87 16.62 -5.16 15.23
N VAL A 88 16.79 -5.95 14.18
CA VAL A 88 18.13 -6.41 13.73
C VAL A 88 18.63 -5.65 12.50
N GLY A 89 18.12 -4.43 12.28
CA GLY A 89 18.62 -3.50 11.28
C GLY A 89 18.05 -3.71 9.88
N LYS A 90 16.92 -4.40 9.73
CA LYS A 90 16.21 -4.47 8.45
C LYS A 90 15.16 -3.40 8.32
N ILE A 91 14.82 -3.03 7.08
CA ILE A 91 13.64 -2.24 6.74
C ILE A 91 12.59 -3.22 6.22
N ALA A 92 11.56 -3.47 7.03
CA ALA A 92 10.61 -4.53 6.74
C ALA A 92 9.37 -4.00 6.02
N TYR A 93 9.22 -4.35 4.74
CA TYR A 93 8.01 -4.10 3.96
C TYR A 93 7.07 -5.29 4.12
N CYS A 94 5.96 -5.10 4.79
CA CYS A 94 4.98 -6.17 4.99
C CYS A 94 3.63 -5.83 4.38
N THR A 95 2.95 -6.84 3.83
CA THR A 95 1.70 -6.63 3.13
C THR A 95 0.66 -7.72 3.40
N THR A 96 -0.57 -7.28 3.59
CA THR A 96 -1.82 -8.05 3.67
C THR A 96 -2.98 -7.12 3.34
N TYR A 97 -4.23 -7.56 3.45
CA TYR A 97 -5.36 -6.64 3.30
C TYR A 97 -5.50 -5.69 4.49
N SER A 98 -5.97 -4.46 4.20
CA SER A 98 -6.21 -3.42 5.20
C SER A 98 -7.08 -3.90 6.35
N VAL A 99 -8.21 -4.56 6.04
CA VAL A 99 -9.13 -5.10 7.05
C VAL A 99 -8.47 -6.09 7.99
N PHE A 100 -7.50 -6.87 7.50
CA PHE A 100 -6.85 -7.90 8.31
C PHE A 100 -5.74 -7.33 9.18
N VAL A 101 -4.90 -6.46 8.65
CA VAL A 101 -3.85 -5.84 9.47
C VAL A 101 -4.44 -4.91 10.53
N THR A 102 -5.53 -4.20 10.21
CA THR A 102 -6.15 -3.29 11.17
C THR A 102 -6.93 -4.02 12.26
N ARG A 103 -7.81 -4.96 11.91
CA ARG A 103 -8.66 -5.63 12.89
C ARG A 103 -7.94 -6.73 13.68
N ARG A 104 -7.06 -7.51 13.03
CA ARG A 104 -6.42 -8.67 13.66
C ARG A 104 -5.08 -8.33 14.29
N ALA A 105 -4.32 -7.40 13.74
CA ALA A 105 -2.96 -7.09 14.19
C ALA A 105 -2.81 -5.70 14.81
N TYR A 106 -3.91 -5.01 15.15
CA TYR A 106 -3.90 -3.65 15.66
C TYR A 106 -2.95 -3.46 16.84
N ASP A 107 -3.04 -4.31 17.86
CA ASP A 107 -2.19 -4.25 19.05
C ASP A 107 -0.70 -4.44 18.67
N PHE A 108 -0.41 -5.35 17.75
CA PHE A 108 0.95 -5.59 17.27
C PHE A 108 1.50 -4.39 16.50
N VAL A 109 0.68 -3.72 15.71
CA VAL A 109 1.06 -2.47 15.05
C VAL A 109 1.34 -1.39 16.08
N ALA A 110 0.47 -1.25 17.08
CA ALA A 110 0.61 -0.23 18.11
C ALA A 110 1.86 -0.45 18.97
N ILE A 111 2.04 -1.65 19.52
CA ILE A 111 3.07 -1.93 20.54
C ILE A 111 4.38 -2.40 19.90
N ALA A 112 4.34 -3.43 19.03
CA ALA A 112 5.57 -3.98 18.48
C ALA A 112 6.20 -3.10 17.41
N CYS A 113 5.39 -2.31 16.69
CA CYS A 113 5.89 -1.44 15.64
C CYS A 113 5.97 0.03 16.06
N ALA A 114 4.85 0.72 16.23
CA ALA A 114 4.83 2.17 16.43
C ALA A 114 5.48 2.61 17.74
N HIS A 115 5.04 2.05 18.88
CA HIS A 115 5.62 2.38 20.18
C HIS A 115 7.13 2.09 20.24
N SER A 116 7.57 1.03 19.60
CA SER A 116 8.99 0.66 19.54
C SER A 116 9.77 1.37 18.45
N ARG A 117 9.13 2.23 17.67
CA ARG A 117 9.69 2.94 16.50
C ARG A 117 10.43 2.02 15.54
N ALA A 118 9.82 0.85 15.25
CA ALA A 118 10.40 -0.13 14.37
C ALA A 118 10.32 0.33 12.89
N GLU A 119 11.35 0.05 12.11
CA GLU A 119 11.41 0.34 10.67
C GLU A 119 10.52 -0.63 9.88
N VAL A 120 9.20 -0.54 10.10
CA VAL A 120 8.19 -1.38 9.46
C VAL A 120 7.33 -0.54 8.53
N LYS A 121 7.22 -0.96 7.26
CA LYS A 121 6.46 -0.31 6.21
C LYS A 121 5.30 -1.24 5.84
N ILE A 122 4.11 -0.92 6.33
CA ILE A 122 2.90 -1.75 6.17
C ILE A 122 2.15 -1.29 4.93
N PHE A 123 2.16 -2.08 3.87
CA PHE A 123 1.38 -1.84 2.67
C PHE A 123 0.08 -2.63 2.72
N ALA A 124 -1.00 -1.94 3.06
CA ALA A 124 -2.30 -2.52 3.37
C ALA A 124 -3.25 -2.49 2.16
N GLY A 125 -3.41 -3.63 1.50
CA GLY A 125 -4.20 -3.77 0.29
C GLY A 125 -5.70 -3.67 0.49
N MET A 126 -6.44 -3.32 -0.55
CA MET A 126 -7.91 -3.26 -0.59
C MET A 126 -8.53 -2.40 0.52
N PRO A 127 -8.05 -1.15 0.72
CA PRO A 127 -8.60 -0.26 1.73
C PRO A 127 -10.04 0.17 1.39
N GLY A 128 -10.80 0.57 2.42
CA GLY A 128 -12.16 1.05 2.25
C GLY A 128 -13.09 0.02 1.62
N LEU A 129 -13.85 0.44 0.62
CA LEU A 129 -14.84 -0.37 -0.11
C LEU A 129 -14.28 -1.05 -1.37
N MET A 130 -12.97 -1.06 -1.56
CA MET A 130 -12.35 -1.59 -2.79
C MET A 130 -12.50 -3.11 -2.97
N ASN A 131 -12.90 -3.83 -1.92
CA ASN A 131 -13.11 -5.28 -1.96
C ASN A 131 -14.61 -5.63 -2.02
N GLY A 132 -15.03 -6.41 -3.01
CA GLY A 132 -16.42 -6.82 -3.20
C GLY A 132 -16.87 -8.04 -2.39
N TYR A 133 -16.02 -8.63 -1.55
CA TYR A 133 -16.41 -9.75 -0.69
C TYR A 133 -17.23 -9.33 0.54
N GLY A 134 -17.67 -8.08 0.62
CA GLY A 134 -18.52 -7.55 1.68
C GLY A 134 -17.77 -7.21 2.97
N ALA A 135 -18.51 -7.02 4.04
CA ALA A 135 -18.04 -6.47 5.32
C ALA A 135 -16.85 -7.20 5.95
N THR A 136 -16.67 -8.49 5.67
CA THR A 136 -15.53 -9.26 6.18
C THR A 136 -14.19 -8.88 5.54
N HIS A 137 -14.23 -8.23 4.37
CA HIS A 137 -13.05 -7.86 3.58
C HIS A 137 -12.96 -6.37 3.28
N GLN A 138 -13.94 -5.58 3.71
CA GLN A 138 -13.97 -4.13 3.54
C GLN A 138 -13.39 -3.44 4.78
N ALA A 139 -12.45 -2.53 4.57
CA ALA A 139 -11.76 -1.80 5.63
C ALA A 139 -12.26 -0.36 5.68
N THR A 140 -13.52 -0.17 6.10
CA THR A 140 -14.14 1.16 6.15
C THR A 140 -13.66 2.02 7.31
N GLU A 141 -13.10 1.39 8.34
CA GLU A 141 -12.63 2.02 9.57
C GLU A 141 -11.10 2.07 9.71
N ASP A 142 -10.34 1.62 8.72
CA ASP A 142 -8.88 1.46 8.80
C ASP A 142 -8.16 2.76 9.19
N LEU A 143 -8.50 3.87 8.55
CA LEU A 143 -7.91 5.18 8.88
C LEU A 143 -8.25 5.62 10.31
N ASN A 144 -9.48 5.41 10.77
CA ASN A 144 -9.89 5.77 12.13
C ASN A 144 -9.10 4.97 13.17
N MET A 145 -8.92 3.68 12.94
CA MET A 145 -8.14 2.83 13.83
C MET A 145 -6.67 3.23 13.83
N MET A 146 -6.05 3.35 12.66
CA MET A 146 -4.62 3.64 12.55
C MET A 146 -4.27 5.04 13.04
N ARG A 147 -5.13 6.04 12.85
CA ARG A 147 -4.92 7.40 13.40
C ARG A 147 -4.93 7.46 14.93
N GLY A 148 -5.48 6.45 15.59
CA GLY A 148 -5.44 6.33 17.06
C GLY A 148 -4.07 5.89 17.59
N ILE A 149 -3.15 5.44 16.75
CA ILE A 149 -1.83 4.97 17.16
C ILE A 149 -0.85 6.16 17.10
N ALA A 150 -0.22 6.48 18.21
CA ALA A 150 0.82 7.50 18.27
C ALA A 150 2.07 7.09 17.46
N ASP A 151 2.78 8.06 16.90
CA ASP A 151 4.01 7.85 16.13
C ASP A 151 3.85 6.97 14.87
N LEU A 152 2.61 6.77 14.39
CA LEU A 152 2.32 6.08 13.15
C LEU A 152 2.13 7.10 12.01
N THR A 153 2.96 7.01 10.97
CA THR A 153 2.76 7.77 9.73
C THR A 153 1.76 7.04 8.84
N ILE A 154 0.76 7.76 8.31
CA ILE A 154 -0.26 7.20 7.41
C ILE A 154 -0.16 7.89 6.06
N ILE A 155 -0.13 7.10 4.97
CA ILE A 155 -0.06 7.58 3.59
C ILE A 155 -1.12 6.85 2.77
N ASP A 156 -1.86 7.61 1.96
CA ASP A 156 -2.88 7.07 1.04
C ASP A 156 -2.61 7.58 -0.38
N PRO A 157 -1.80 6.85 -1.18
CA PRO A 157 -1.45 7.25 -2.54
C PRO A 157 -2.68 7.28 -3.45
N CYS A 158 -2.74 8.25 -4.35
CA CYS A 158 -3.90 8.39 -5.24
C CYS A 158 -3.78 7.57 -6.54
N ASP A 159 -2.55 7.32 -7.04
CA ASP A 159 -2.32 6.66 -8.33
C ASP A 159 -1.00 5.87 -8.38
N ALA A 160 -0.65 5.39 -9.58
CA ALA A 160 0.57 4.62 -9.78
C ALA A 160 1.85 5.48 -9.68
N VAL A 161 1.79 6.75 -10.08
CA VAL A 161 2.93 7.67 -10.05
C VAL A 161 3.31 7.96 -8.59
N GLU A 162 2.33 8.35 -7.78
CA GLU A 162 2.54 8.62 -6.37
C GLU A 162 2.93 7.36 -5.60
N LEU A 163 2.26 6.23 -5.86
CA LEU A 163 2.57 4.96 -5.17
C LEU A 163 4.03 4.54 -5.36
N ARG A 164 4.58 4.63 -6.57
CA ARG A 164 5.98 4.31 -6.83
C ARG A 164 6.94 5.20 -6.05
N GLN A 165 6.65 6.50 -5.98
CA GLN A 165 7.44 7.43 -5.19
C GLN A 165 7.33 7.17 -3.69
N VAL A 166 6.12 6.85 -3.21
CA VAL A 166 5.86 6.48 -1.81
C VAL A 166 6.64 5.22 -1.42
N VAL A 167 6.69 4.18 -2.28
CA VAL A 167 7.48 2.98 -2.01
C VAL A 167 8.94 3.31 -1.68
N ARG A 168 9.53 4.24 -2.40
CA ARG A 168 10.92 4.70 -2.13
C ARG A 168 11.01 5.59 -0.91
N ALA A 169 10.14 6.60 -0.84
CA ALA A 169 10.21 7.62 0.19
C ALA A 169 10.03 7.04 1.61
N VAL A 170 9.16 6.05 1.78
CA VAL A 170 8.93 5.46 3.11
C VAL A 170 10.13 4.71 3.66
N ALA A 171 11.06 4.27 2.81
CA ALA A 171 12.31 3.65 3.29
C ALA A 171 13.14 4.59 4.17
N ASP A 172 13.02 5.90 3.95
CA ASP A 172 13.77 6.94 4.65
C ASP A 172 12.94 7.66 5.74
N ILE A 173 11.64 7.34 5.84
CA ILE A 173 10.79 7.80 6.95
C ILE A 173 11.07 6.91 8.16
N LEU A 174 11.59 7.51 9.23
CA LEU A 174 11.88 6.79 10.47
C LEU A 174 10.63 6.24 11.14
N GLY A 175 10.73 5.02 11.65
CA GLY A 175 9.66 4.35 12.36
C GLY A 175 8.62 3.67 11.45
N THR A 176 7.44 3.48 12.00
CA THR A 176 6.40 2.69 11.34
C THR A 176 5.54 3.55 10.41
N VAL A 177 5.32 3.05 9.21
CA VAL A 177 4.47 3.68 8.19
C VAL A 177 3.36 2.73 7.77
N TYR A 178 2.12 3.20 7.75
CA TYR A 178 0.96 2.53 7.18
C TYR A 178 0.61 3.17 5.84
N VAL A 179 0.65 2.39 4.77
CA VAL A 179 0.33 2.84 3.41
C VAL A 179 -0.91 2.08 2.91
N ARG A 180 -1.93 2.80 2.47
CA ARG A 180 -3.07 2.20 1.77
C ARG A 180 -2.65 1.82 0.36
N LEU A 181 -2.64 0.53 0.08
CA LEU A 181 -2.06 -0.02 -1.14
C LEU A 181 -3.09 -0.12 -2.27
N LEU A 182 -2.81 0.59 -3.37
CA LEU A 182 -3.42 0.35 -4.66
C LEU A 182 -2.73 -0.84 -5.34
N ARG A 183 -3.51 -1.75 -5.94
CA ARG A 183 -3.01 -3.01 -6.51
C ARG A 183 -3.55 -3.32 -7.91
N GLY A 184 -2.92 -4.30 -8.55
CA GLY A 184 -3.27 -4.72 -9.90
C GLY A 184 -2.90 -3.67 -10.94
N HIS A 185 -3.79 -3.39 -11.85
CA HIS A 185 -3.66 -2.29 -12.81
C HIS A 185 -4.04 -0.97 -12.13
N VAL A 186 -3.06 -0.20 -11.74
CA VAL A 186 -3.24 1.09 -11.06
C VAL A 186 -3.20 2.21 -12.09
N PRO A 187 -4.22 3.10 -12.14
CA PRO A 187 -4.25 4.20 -13.11
C PRO A 187 -3.09 5.18 -12.91
N VAL A 188 -2.74 5.85 -14.00
CA VAL A 188 -1.86 7.03 -14.04
C VAL A 188 -2.75 8.26 -14.15
N GLU A 189 -2.76 9.10 -13.14
CA GLU A 189 -3.60 10.32 -13.06
C GLU A 189 -2.75 11.58 -12.86
N LEU A 190 -1.66 11.45 -12.10
CA LEU A 190 -0.75 12.55 -11.82
C LEU A 190 0.20 12.78 -12.99
N PRO A 191 0.62 14.02 -13.23
CA PRO A 191 1.55 14.33 -14.31
C PRO A 191 2.96 13.79 -14.00
N ASP A 192 3.76 13.55 -15.03
CA ASP A 192 5.13 13.01 -14.91
C ASP A 192 6.06 13.86 -14.03
N HIS A 193 5.79 15.16 -13.93
CA HIS A 193 6.57 16.07 -13.09
C HIS A 193 6.11 16.14 -11.63
N TYR A 194 5.12 15.32 -11.24
CA TYR A 194 4.66 15.24 -9.85
C TYR A 194 5.77 14.70 -8.95
N GLU A 195 5.96 15.37 -7.82
CA GLU A 195 6.90 14.96 -6.78
C GLU A 195 6.17 14.75 -5.45
N PHE A 196 6.27 13.55 -4.91
CA PHE A 196 5.76 13.23 -3.57
C PHE A 196 6.71 13.78 -2.51
N ILE A 197 6.24 14.71 -1.71
CA ILE A 197 6.98 15.27 -0.57
C ILE A 197 6.19 14.98 0.70
N PRO A 198 6.70 14.12 1.60
CA PRO A 198 6.02 13.81 2.85
C PRO A 198 5.64 15.07 3.65
N GLY A 199 4.38 15.12 4.10
CA GLY A 199 3.86 16.26 4.88
C GLY A 199 3.50 17.51 4.08
N LYS A 200 3.59 17.49 2.74
CA LYS A 200 3.16 18.60 1.87
C LYS A 200 1.97 18.18 1.01
N ALA A 201 0.99 19.06 0.92
CA ALA A 201 -0.10 18.93 -0.04
C ALA A 201 0.33 19.45 -1.41
N ALA A 202 -0.02 18.73 -2.48
CA ALA A 202 0.14 19.20 -3.85
C ALA A 202 -1.12 19.92 -4.33
N GLN A 203 -0.97 21.07 -4.95
CA GLN A 203 -2.09 21.74 -5.59
C GLN A 203 -2.28 21.19 -7.01
N LEU A 204 -3.29 20.34 -7.20
CA LEU A 204 -3.57 19.71 -8.50
C LEU A 204 -4.36 20.62 -9.44
N ARG A 205 -5.24 21.47 -8.90
CA ARG A 205 -6.07 22.39 -9.69
C ARG A 205 -6.15 23.76 -9.02
N ARG A 206 -6.06 24.79 -9.84
CA ARG A 206 -6.36 26.17 -9.41
C ARG A 206 -7.80 26.50 -9.77
N GLY A 207 -8.56 27.04 -8.82
CA GLY A 207 -9.87 27.64 -8.98
C GLY A 207 -9.82 29.15 -8.81
N ASP A 208 -10.99 29.77 -8.70
CA ASP A 208 -11.16 31.20 -8.41
C ASP A 208 -10.96 31.58 -6.92
N GLY A 209 -10.74 30.56 -6.06
CA GLY A 209 -10.56 30.72 -4.63
C GLY A 209 -11.83 30.78 -3.78
N SER A 210 -13.00 30.60 -4.40
CA SER A 210 -14.30 30.60 -3.67
C SER A 210 -14.53 29.32 -2.86
N VAL A 211 -14.01 28.19 -3.36
CA VAL A 211 -14.08 26.87 -2.69
C VAL A 211 -12.73 26.17 -2.76
N GLY A 212 -12.28 25.59 -1.65
CA GLY A 212 -11.11 24.72 -1.60
C GLY A 212 -11.53 23.27 -1.29
N VAL A 213 -10.99 22.30 -2.05
CA VAL A 213 -11.16 20.87 -1.75
C VAL A 213 -9.81 20.33 -1.32
N ILE A 214 -9.77 19.70 -0.15
CA ILE A 214 -8.58 18.98 0.37
C ILE A 214 -8.95 17.51 0.40
N GLU A 215 -8.18 16.69 -0.25
CA GLU A 215 -8.45 15.27 -0.38
C GLU A 215 -7.22 14.42 -0.09
N ILE A 216 -7.45 13.17 0.34
CA ILE A 216 -6.43 12.16 0.59
C ILE A 216 -6.82 10.91 -0.18
N GLY A 217 -5.87 10.39 -0.98
CA GLY A 217 -6.05 9.15 -1.73
C GLY A 217 -6.78 9.31 -3.06
N ARG A 218 -7.42 8.25 -3.52
CA ARG A 218 -7.88 8.09 -4.90
C ARG A 218 -9.18 8.81 -5.27
N ALA A 219 -9.98 9.23 -4.31
CA ALA A 219 -11.34 9.70 -4.59
C ALA A 219 -11.37 10.94 -5.50
N SER A 220 -10.49 11.92 -5.26
CA SER A 220 -10.41 13.17 -6.01
C SER A 220 -9.87 13.03 -7.43
N CYS A 221 -9.07 12.02 -7.69
CA CYS A 221 -8.46 11.84 -8.99
C CYS A 221 -9.45 11.35 -10.07
N ARG A 222 -10.67 10.96 -9.68
CA ARG A 222 -11.69 10.43 -10.60
C ARG A 222 -12.66 11.47 -11.14
N GLU A 223 -12.88 12.56 -10.46
CA GLU A 223 -13.86 13.55 -10.90
C GLU A 223 -13.21 14.64 -11.75
N ARG A 224 -13.33 14.47 -13.07
CA ARG A 224 -13.26 15.61 -13.99
C ARG A 224 -14.59 16.37 -13.84
N VAL A 225 -14.62 17.36 -12.98
CA VAL A 225 -15.67 18.37 -13.00
C VAL A 225 -15.32 19.40 -14.06
#